data_9ed79a1cff7b10e69c971ffaa86171f7
#
_entry.id   9ed79a1cff7b10e69c971ffaa86171f7
#
_cell.length_a   1.000
_cell.length_b   1.000
_cell.length_c   1.000
_cell.angle_alpha   90.00
_cell.angle_beta   90.00
_cell.angle_gamma   90.00
#
_symmetry.space_group_name_H-M   'P 1'
#
loop_
_entity.id
_entity.type
_entity.pdbx_description
1 polymer ?
#
loop_
_entity_poly.entity_id
_entity_poly.type
_entity_poly.pdbx_seq_one_letter_code
_entity_poly.pdbx_strand_id
1 'polypeptide(L)'
;MKDLNQYVIEYIVKKKLDKPINSEDHYDYFPETKEELINDIKECLDSNNYNLNCINTSKITDMANLFEDIEDKDFDVSKWDVSNVENMSYMFNGCKKFNCDLSDWNVSNVINMNSMFNECNNFIGKGLEKWNVSKVKYMSNMFNECKKFNCDLYDWNVSNVTNMNSMFAYCYCINTNLNNWNVNNVANMSNMFYRCEIFEGKGLENWDVSNVKYANFMFYKCKNFNCDLSNWNINNTTTTDGMFAYCTSLKNKPSWYKE
;
A
#
# COMPACT_ATOMS: atom_id res chain seq x y z
N MET A 1 36.92 0.59 -35.00
CA MET A 1 36.09 0.93 -33.84
C MET A 1 34.64 0.80 -34.27
N LYS A 2 33.89 -0.13 -33.71
CA LYS A 2 32.45 -0.21 -33.97
C LYS A 2 31.77 0.99 -33.28
N ASP A 3 30.89 1.65 -34.01
CA ASP A 3 30.15 2.81 -33.51
C ASP A 3 29.30 2.41 -32.29
N LEU A 4 29.21 3.29 -31.30
CA LEU A 4 28.39 3.06 -30.07
C LEU A 4 26.94 2.65 -30.40
N ASN A 5 26.40 3.23 -31.50
CA ASN A 5 25.09 2.87 -32.04
C ASN A 5 25.01 1.41 -32.52
N GLN A 6 26.08 0.86 -33.06
CA GLN A 6 26.14 -0.52 -33.53
C GLN A 6 26.20 -1.52 -32.36
N TYR A 7 26.84 -1.13 -31.25
CA TYR A 7 26.86 -1.90 -30.00
C TYR A 7 25.47 -1.93 -29.35
N VAL A 8 24.77 -0.80 -29.35
CA VAL A 8 23.38 -0.69 -28.81
C VAL A 8 22.40 -1.50 -29.67
N ILE A 9 22.54 -1.43 -31.00
CA ILE A 9 21.69 -2.22 -31.91
C ILE A 9 21.98 -3.72 -31.77
N GLU A 10 23.27 -4.14 -31.69
CA GLU A 10 23.64 -5.54 -31.48
C GLU A 10 23.13 -6.06 -30.09
N TYR A 11 23.15 -5.25 -29.04
CA TYR A 11 22.61 -5.56 -27.73
C TYR A 11 21.08 -5.74 -27.76
N ILE A 12 20.38 -4.81 -28.40
CA ILE A 12 18.91 -4.86 -28.56
C ILE A 12 18.50 -6.09 -29.41
N VAL A 13 19.21 -6.33 -30.52
CA VAL A 13 18.96 -7.47 -31.41
C VAL A 13 19.26 -8.79 -30.68
N LYS A 14 20.32 -8.85 -29.87
CA LYS A 14 20.69 -10.04 -29.10
C LYS A 14 19.64 -10.31 -28.00
N LYS A 15 19.19 -9.30 -27.25
CA LYS A 15 18.08 -9.44 -26.28
C LYS A 15 16.78 -9.88 -26.95
N LYS A 16 16.49 -9.45 -28.18
CA LYS A 16 15.29 -9.89 -28.94
C LYS A 16 15.42 -11.30 -29.54
N LEU A 17 16.63 -11.81 -29.78
CA LEU A 17 16.88 -13.14 -30.35
C LEU A 17 16.99 -14.26 -29.30
N ASP A 18 17.30 -13.94 -28.05
CA ASP A 18 17.36 -14.91 -26.95
C ASP A 18 15.97 -15.20 -26.33
N LYS A 19 14.87 -14.86 -27.03
CA LYS A 19 13.50 -15.16 -26.57
C LYS A 19 13.30 -16.68 -26.50
N PRO A 20 12.87 -17.24 -25.36
CA PRO A 20 12.37 -18.61 -25.32
C PRO A 20 11.08 -18.70 -26.16
N ILE A 21 11.11 -19.52 -27.20
CA ILE A 21 10.08 -19.63 -28.25
C ILE A 21 8.76 -20.29 -27.76
N ASN A 22 8.64 -20.65 -26.47
CA ASN A 22 7.54 -21.44 -25.94
C ASN A 22 7.03 -20.95 -24.57
N SER A 23 6.59 -19.68 -24.44
CA SER A 23 5.72 -19.29 -23.33
C SER A 23 4.51 -18.53 -23.86
N GLU A 24 3.33 -18.84 -23.36
CA GLU A 24 2.08 -18.11 -23.63
C GLU A 24 2.17 -16.62 -23.21
N ASP A 25 3.20 -16.26 -22.41
CA ASP A 25 3.51 -14.92 -21.97
C ASP A 25 4.52 -14.25 -22.90
N HIS A 26 4.06 -13.32 -23.70
CA HIS A 26 4.91 -12.55 -24.62
C HIS A 26 5.46 -11.29 -23.93
N TYR A 27 6.68 -11.40 -23.37
CA TYR A 27 7.40 -10.24 -22.82
C TYR A 27 8.32 -9.62 -23.87
N ASP A 28 8.42 -8.27 -23.84
CA ASP A 28 9.35 -7.51 -24.68
C ASP A 28 10.63 -7.12 -23.93
N TYR A 29 10.54 -7.02 -22.58
CA TYR A 29 11.62 -6.58 -21.69
C TYR A 29 11.87 -7.62 -20.59
N PHE A 30 13.16 -7.81 -20.21
CA PHE A 30 13.62 -8.82 -19.26
C PHE A 30 14.63 -8.22 -18.28
N PRO A 31 14.26 -7.23 -17.44
CA PRO A 31 15.18 -6.62 -16.49
C PRO A 31 15.65 -7.62 -15.44
N GLU A 32 16.92 -7.60 -15.09
CA GLU A 32 17.51 -8.39 -14.02
C GLU A 32 17.80 -7.56 -12.78
N THR A 33 17.81 -6.23 -12.94
CA THR A 33 18.03 -5.25 -11.86
C THR A 33 16.92 -4.22 -11.82
N LYS A 34 16.78 -3.53 -10.68
CA LYS A 34 15.84 -2.41 -10.53
C LYS A 34 16.15 -1.26 -11.49
N GLU A 35 17.43 -0.98 -11.76
CA GLU A 35 17.85 0.07 -12.68
C GLU A 35 17.41 -0.24 -14.12
N GLU A 36 17.58 -1.50 -14.55
CA GLU A 36 17.08 -1.94 -15.87
C GLU A 36 15.56 -1.84 -15.93
N LEU A 37 14.83 -2.26 -14.87
CA LEU A 37 13.39 -2.13 -14.82
C LEU A 37 12.94 -0.67 -14.95
N ILE A 38 13.58 0.28 -14.26
CA ILE A 38 13.27 1.71 -14.37
C ILE A 38 13.46 2.19 -15.80
N ASN A 39 14.52 1.77 -16.48
CA ASN A 39 14.80 2.16 -17.88
C ASN A 39 13.74 1.56 -18.83
N ASP A 40 13.35 0.29 -18.65
CA ASP A 40 12.32 -0.37 -19.46
C ASP A 40 10.93 0.30 -19.27
N ILE A 41 10.56 0.65 -18.02
CA ILE A 41 9.35 1.42 -17.72
C ILE A 41 9.38 2.78 -18.43
N LYS A 42 10.49 3.50 -18.34
CA LYS A 42 10.65 4.80 -18.97
C LYS A 42 10.50 4.71 -20.48
N GLU A 43 11.13 3.74 -21.14
CA GLU A 43 11.01 3.51 -22.58
C GLU A 43 9.55 3.28 -22.99
N CYS A 44 8.81 2.45 -22.23
CA CYS A 44 7.39 2.22 -22.45
C CYS A 44 6.57 3.51 -22.33
N LEU A 45 6.74 4.27 -21.24
CA LEU A 45 5.97 5.48 -20.99
C LEU A 45 6.29 6.60 -22.00
N ASP A 46 7.54 6.75 -22.39
CA ASP A 46 7.98 7.72 -23.42
C ASP A 46 7.40 7.40 -24.81
N SER A 47 7.17 6.11 -25.10
CA SER A 47 6.47 5.65 -26.31
C SER A 47 4.96 5.65 -26.21
N ASN A 48 4.38 6.19 -25.12
CA ASN A 48 2.95 6.16 -24.77
C ASN A 48 2.38 4.74 -24.63
N ASN A 49 3.20 3.75 -24.31
CA ASN A 49 2.75 2.42 -23.95
C ASN A 49 2.51 2.38 -22.43
N TYR A 50 1.24 2.44 -22.02
CA TYR A 50 0.82 2.36 -20.61
C TYR A 50 0.43 0.95 -20.17
N ASN A 51 0.45 -0.04 -21.06
CA ASN A 51 0.36 -1.45 -20.70
C ASN A 51 1.78 -1.99 -20.45
N LEU A 52 2.19 -2.00 -19.19
CA LEU A 52 3.53 -2.42 -18.78
C LEU A 52 3.65 -3.94 -18.57
N ASN A 53 2.60 -4.71 -18.86
CA ASN A 53 2.61 -6.17 -18.73
C ASN A 53 3.54 -6.86 -19.74
N CYS A 54 4.11 -6.11 -20.69
CA CYS A 54 5.17 -6.58 -21.58
C CYS A 54 6.56 -6.70 -20.90
N ILE A 55 6.67 -6.31 -19.61
CA ILE A 55 7.92 -6.38 -18.84
C ILE A 55 7.88 -7.61 -17.92
N ASN A 56 8.86 -8.51 -18.05
CA ASN A 56 9.03 -9.65 -17.14
C ASN A 56 9.71 -9.19 -15.84
N THR A 57 8.98 -9.16 -14.73
CA THR A 57 9.47 -8.68 -13.44
C THR A 57 9.91 -9.78 -12.48
N SER A 58 9.91 -11.04 -12.91
CA SER A 58 10.14 -12.21 -12.06
C SER A 58 11.49 -12.25 -11.32
N LYS A 59 12.49 -11.49 -11.78
CA LYS A 59 13.81 -11.42 -11.12
C LYS A 59 13.94 -10.26 -10.14
N ILE A 60 12.96 -9.37 -10.07
CA ILE A 60 13.03 -8.14 -9.27
C ILE A 60 12.63 -8.41 -7.82
N THR A 61 13.45 -7.95 -6.89
CA THR A 61 13.23 -8.09 -5.43
C THR A 61 12.93 -6.77 -4.73
N ASP A 62 13.26 -5.63 -5.35
CA ASP A 62 12.99 -4.28 -4.85
C ASP A 62 12.27 -3.44 -5.90
N MET A 63 11.05 -3.03 -5.57
CA MET A 63 10.20 -2.17 -6.42
C MET A 63 9.90 -0.82 -5.74
N ALA A 64 10.70 -0.41 -4.74
CA ALA A 64 10.49 0.88 -4.09
C ALA A 64 10.62 2.06 -5.06
N ASN A 65 9.73 3.04 -4.94
CA ASN A 65 9.70 4.29 -5.71
C ASN A 65 9.57 4.15 -7.25
N LEU A 66 9.18 2.98 -7.81
CA LEU A 66 9.20 2.76 -9.26
C LEU A 66 8.35 3.75 -10.06
N PHE A 67 7.21 4.17 -9.50
CA PHE A 67 6.24 5.05 -10.16
C PHE A 67 6.00 6.34 -9.36
N GLU A 68 6.87 6.65 -8.42
CA GLU A 68 6.70 7.82 -7.55
C GLU A 68 6.45 9.09 -8.36
N ASP A 69 5.39 9.84 -8.00
CA ASP A 69 4.96 11.10 -8.63
C ASP A 69 4.55 11.02 -10.11
N ILE A 70 4.22 9.84 -10.63
CA ILE A 70 3.56 9.73 -11.95
C ILE A 70 2.07 10.08 -11.82
N GLU A 71 1.77 11.38 -11.65
CA GLU A 71 0.45 11.88 -11.27
C GLU A 71 -0.64 11.67 -12.32
N ASP A 72 -0.30 11.87 -13.61
CA ASP A 72 -1.27 12.06 -14.71
C ASP A 72 -1.46 10.82 -15.60
N LYS A 73 -0.82 9.71 -15.26
CA LYS A 73 -0.89 8.49 -16.05
C LYS A 73 -1.66 7.41 -15.30
N ASP A 74 -2.51 6.71 -16.04
CA ASP A 74 -3.07 5.44 -15.64
C ASP A 74 -2.35 4.36 -16.45
N PHE A 75 -1.77 3.38 -15.79
CA PHE A 75 -0.96 2.34 -16.41
C PHE A 75 -1.32 0.97 -15.83
N ASP A 76 -1.11 -0.07 -16.61
CA ASP A 76 -1.45 -1.45 -16.27
C ASP A 76 -0.21 -2.29 -15.95
N VAL A 77 -0.17 -2.77 -14.72
CA VAL A 77 0.85 -3.69 -14.16
C VAL A 77 0.19 -4.96 -13.60
N SER A 78 -1.05 -5.24 -13.98
CA SER A 78 -1.86 -6.31 -13.39
C SER A 78 -1.25 -7.70 -13.52
N LYS A 79 -0.39 -7.94 -14.52
CA LYS A 79 0.25 -9.23 -14.79
C LYS A 79 1.71 -9.33 -14.33
N TRP A 80 2.19 -8.33 -13.59
CA TRP A 80 3.54 -8.39 -13.06
C TRP A 80 3.71 -9.54 -12.07
N ASP A 81 4.77 -10.31 -12.24
CA ASP A 81 5.21 -11.26 -11.22
C ASP A 81 5.98 -10.52 -10.12
N VAL A 82 5.33 -10.38 -8.97
CA VAL A 82 5.90 -9.71 -7.79
C VAL A 82 6.26 -10.70 -6.68
N SER A 83 6.25 -12.00 -6.98
CA SER A 83 6.41 -13.06 -5.97
C SER A 83 7.77 -13.06 -5.27
N ASN A 84 8.79 -12.46 -5.88
CA ASN A 84 10.14 -12.31 -5.30
C ASN A 84 10.38 -10.95 -4.63
N VAL A 85 9.38 -10.05 -4.64
CA VAL A 85 9.55 -8.69 -4.12
C VAL A 85 9.46 -8.66 -2.60
N GLU A 86 10.44 -8.03 -1.96
CA GLU A 86 10.50 -7.82 -0.51
C GLU A 86 10.17 -6.37 -0.12
N ASN A 87 10.40 -5.41 -1.02
CA ASN A 87 10.24 -3.98 -0.75
C ASN A 87 9.41 -3.29 -1.85
N MET A 88 8.23 -2.78 -1.45
CA MET A 88 7.31 -2.01 -2.30
C MET A 88 7.06 -0.60 -1.75
N SER A 89 7.96 -0.08 -0.88
CA SER A 89 7.74 1.24 -0.29
C SER A 89 7.71 2.33 -1.36
N TYR A 90 6.73 3.25 -1.25
CA TYR A 90 6.54 4.37 -2.17
C TYR A 90 6.31 3.98 -3.64
N MET A 91 6.03 2.70 -3.96
CA MET A 91 5.98 2.22 -5.35
C MET A 91 5.04 3.03 -6.24
N PHE A 92 3.87 3.41 -5.74
CA PHE A 92 2.86 4.20 -6.44
C PHE A 92 2.59 5.55 -5.74
N ASN A 93 3.49 6.00 -4.87
CA ASN A 93 3.31 7.27 -4.16
C ASN A 93 3.05 8.41 -5.15
N GLY A 94 1.99 9.21 -4.91
CA GLY A 94 1.62 10.32 -5.79
C GLY A 94 0.93 9.94 -7.11
N CYS A 95 0.71 8.65 -7.40
CA CYS A 95 0.05 8.20 -8.63
C CYS A 95 -1.46 8.47 -8.58
N LYS A 96 -1.89 9.71 -8.74
CA LYS A 96 -3.27 10.18 -8.50
C LYS A 96 -4.34 9.49 -9.36
N LYS A 97 -3.97 9.02 -10.56
CA LYS A 97 -4.90 8.33 -11.48
C LYS A 97 -4.86 6.81 -11.38
N PHE A 98 -3.84 6.24 -10.76
CA PHE A 98 -3.65 4.79 -10.66
C PHE A 98 -4.86 4.09 -10.04
N ASN A 99 -5.37 3.07 -10.72
CA ASN A 99 -6.47 2.21 -10.24
C ASN A 99 -6.44 0.81 -10.86
N CYS A 100 -5.26 0.23 -11.04
CA CYS A 100 -5.06 -1.09 -11.61
C CYS A 100 -5.66 -2.20 -10.73
N ASP A 101 -6.12 -3.28 -11.34
CA ASP A 101 -6.52 -4.52 -10.65
C ASP A 101 -5.26 -5.32 -10.25
N LEU A 102 -5.08 -5.55 -8.96
CA LEU A 102 -3.90 -6.23 -8.40
C LEU A 102 -4.23 -7.63 -7.86
N SER A 103 -5.33 -8.24 -8.32
CA SER A 103 -5.82 -9.54 -7.84
C SER A 103 -4.85 -10.69 -8.08
N ASP A 104 -4.01 -10.60 -9.11
CA ASP A 104 -3.06 -11.64 -9.50
C ASP A 104 -1.69 -11.52 -8.79
N TRP A 105 -1.49 -10.43 -8.03
CA TRP A 105 -0.21 -10.19 -7.36
C TRP A 105 0.00 -11.10 -6.14
N ASN A 106 1.10 -11.84 -6.14
CA ASN A 106 1.56 -12.60 -4.99
C ASN A 106 2.54 -11.77 -4.14
N VAL A 107 2.03 -11.10 -3.10
CA VAL A 107 2.82 -10.23 -2.21
C VAL A 107 3.35 -10.95 -0.96
N SER A 108 3.31 -12.29 -0.94
CA SER A 108 3.61 -13.08 0.27
C SER A 108 5.05 -12.97 0.79
N ASN A 109 5.96 -12.38 0.01
CA ASN A 109 7.35 -12.11 0.43
C ASN A 109 7.60 -10.66 0.83
N VAL A 110 6.62 -9.76 0.67
CA VAL A 110 6.80 -8.33 0.95
C VAL A 110 6.90 -8.08 2.45
N ILE A 111 7.92 -7.30 2.83
CA ILE A 111 8.21 -6.89 4.21
C ILE A 111 7.84 -5.41 4.42
N ASN A 112 8.03 -4.57 3.40
CA ASN A 112 7.85 -3.12 3.49
C ASN A 112 6.87 -2.60 2.43
N MET A 113 5.74 -2.04 2.92
CA MET A 113 4.69 -1.39 2.13
C MET A 113 4.47 0.08 2.55
N ASN A 114 5.46 0.71 3.21
CA ASN A 114 5.31 2.10 3.61
C ASN A 114 4.99 2.99 2.40
N SER A 115 3.95 3.82 2.53
CA SER A 115 3.53 4.80 1.52
C SER A 115 3.28 4.21 0.12
N MET A 116 3.04 2.90 -0.01
CA MET A 116 2.95 2.23 -1.32
C MET A 116 1.91 2.87 -2.23
N PHE A 117 0.76 3.27 -1.71
CA PHE A 117 -0.33 3.93 -2.43
C PHE A 117 -0.64 5.34 -1.88
N ASN A 118 0.32 5.95 -1.15
CA ASN A 118 0.11 7.30 -0.62
C ASN A 118 -0.28 8.26 -1.76
N GLU A 119 -1.32 9.08 -1.56
CA GLU A 119 -1.88 10.02 -2.54
C GLU A 119 -2.43 9.39 -3.85
N CYS A 120 -2.67 8.09 -3.90
CA CYS A 120 -3.38 7.45 -5.00
C CYS A 120 -4.89 7.76 -4.92
N ASN A 121 -5.27 8.99 -5.27
CA ASN A 121 -6.62 9.52 -5.03
C ASN A 121 -7.75 8.72 -5.68
N ASN A 122 -7.50 8.03 -6.79
CA ASN A 122 -8.48 7.22 -7.51
C ASN A 122 -8.47 5.73 -7.16
N PHE A 123 -7.47 5.27 -6.41
CA PHE A 123 -7.31 3.86 -6.09
C PHE A 123 -8.43 3.37 -5.17
N ILE A 124 -9.15 2.33 -5.62
CA ILE A 124 -10.26 1.71 -4.86
C ILE A 124 -9.83 0.46 -4.10
N GLY A 125 -8.65 -0.10 -4.40
CA GLY A 125 -8.08 -1.27 -3.74
C GLY A 125 -8.49 -2.62 -4.36
N LYS A 126 -8.90 -2.66 -5.65
CA LYS A 126 -9.33 -3.90 -6.29
C LYS A 126 -8.24 -4.96 -6.28
N GLY A 127 -8.57 -6.14 -5.74
CA GLY A 127 -7.68 -7.30 -5.64
C GLY A 127 -6.92 -7.41 -4.33
N LEU A 128 -6.86 -6.35 -3.50
CA LEU A 128 -6.13 -6.38 -2.24
C LEU A 128 -6.74 -7.33 -1.21
N GLU A 129 -8.03 -7.64 -1.31
CA GLU A 129 -8.72 -8.60 -0.44
C GLU A 129 -8.09 -10.00 -0.48
N LYS A 130 -7.34 -10.31 -1.56
CA LYS A 130 -6.67 -11.61 -1.75
C LYS A 130 -5.22 -11.64 -1.26
N TRP A 131 -4.67 -10.50 -0.86
CA TRP A 131 -3.24 -10.41 -0.55
C TRP A 131 -2.87 -11.10 0.76
N ASN A 132 -1.83 -11.93 0.70
CA ASN A 132 -1.18 -12.46 1.89
C ASN A 132 -0.11 -11.48 2.40
N VAL A 133 -0.48 -10.65 3.39
CA VAL A 133 0.40 -9.64 3.99
C VAL A 133 1.09 -10.12 5.28
N SER A 134 1.10 -11.43 5.54
CA SER A 134 1.57 -11.98 6.82
C SER A 134 3.04 -11.72 7.14
N LYS A 135 3.88 -11.39 6.16
CA LYS A 135 5.29 -11.02 6.38
C LYS A 135 5.51 -9.51 6.52
N VAL A 136 4.51 -8.70 6.25
CA VAL A 136 4.67 -7.24 6.26
C VAL A 136 4.88 -6.71 7.67
N LYS A 137 5.90 -5.86 7.82
CA LYS A 137 6.27 -5.20 9.09
C LYS A 137 5.95 -3.71 9.09
N TYR A 138 5.92 -3.07 7.94
CA TYR A 138 5.83 -1.62 7.82
C TYR A 138 4.71 -1.25 6.84
N MET A 139 3.68 -0.53 7.35
CA MET A 139 2.50 -0.08 6.60
C MET A 139 2.18 1.41 6.85
N SER A 140 3.16 2.21 7.30
CA SER A 140 2.93 3.64 7.53
C SER A 140 2.51 4.33 6.24
N ASN A 141 1.49 5.18 6.29
CA ASN A 141 0.95 5.95 5.16
C ASN A 141 0.53 5.10 3.95
N MET A 142 0.34 3.78 4.07
CA MET A 142 0.14 2.91 2.91
C MET A 142 -0.98 3.37 1.99
N PHE A 143 -2.09 3.84 2.55
CA PHE A 143 -3.26 4.37 1.82
C PHE A 143 -3.59 5.82 2.18
N ASN A 144 -2.62 6.57 2.76
CA ASN A 144 -2.87 7.96 3.10
C ASN A 144 -3.31 8.75 1.85
N GLU A 145 -4.37 9.55 1.98
CA GLU A 145 -5.02 10.28 0.87
C GLU A 145 -5.57 9.43 -0.30
N CYS A 146 -5.75 8.13 -0.12
CA CYS A 146 -6.53 7.31 -1.06
C CYS A 146 -8.02 7.62 -0.90
N LYS A 147 -8.50 8.70 -1.51
CA LYS A 147 -9.83 9.30 -1.24
C LYS A 147 -11.00 8.38 -1.58
N LYS A 148 -10.81 7.46 -2.54
CA LYS A 148 -11.84 6.50 -3.00
C LYS A 148 -11.66 5.09 -2.44
N PHE A 149 -10.64 4.86 -1.64
CA PHE A 149 -10.30 3.54 -1.10
C PHE A 149 -11.41 3.00 -0.21
N ASN A 150 -11.91 1.79 -0.52
CA ASN A 150 -12.90 1.07 0.27
C ASN A 150 -12.85 -0.44 0.00
N CYS A 151 -11.66 -1.03 0.10
CA CYS A 151 -11.47 -2.48 -0.05
C CYS A 151 -11.81 -3.21 1.25
N ASP A 152 -12.31 -4.44 1.14
CA ASP A 152 -12.45 -5.32 2.29
C ASP A 152 -11.09 -5.91 2.66
N LEU A 153 -10.61 -5.60 3.86
CA LEU A 153 -9.33 -6.03 4.39
C LEU A 153 -9.49 -7.00 5.58
N TYR A 154 -10.68 -7.56 5.78
CA TYR A 154 -11.03 -8.40 6.92
C TYR A 154 -10.07 -9.58 7.13
N ASP A 155 -9.63 -10.23 6.05
CA ASP A 155 -8.79 -11.42 6.09
C ASP A 155 -7.27 -11.11 6.12
N TRP A 156 -6.87 -9.86 6.17
CA TRP A 156 -5.46 -9.52 6.25
C TRP A 156 -4.84 -9.93 7.59
N ASN A 157 -3.80 -10.76 7.54
CA ASN A 157 -2.99 -11.08 8.71
C ASN A 157 -1.91 -10.01 8.94
N VAL A 158 -2.21 -9.05 9.82
CA VAL A 158 -1.32 -7.93 10.16
C VAL A 158 -0.49 -8.17 11.43
N SER A 159 -0.42 -9.40 11.91
CA SER A 159 0.21 -9.74 13.20
C SER A 159 1.70 -9.40 13.30
N ASN A 160 2.40 -9.22 12.18
CA ASN A 160 3.80 -8.81 12.15
C ASN A 160 4.00 -7.29 11.98
N VAL A 161 2.93 -6.52 11.79
CA VAL A 161 3.03 -5.08 11.57
C VAL A 161 3.36 -4.37 12.88
N THR A 162 4.36 -3.48 12.82
CA THR A 162 4.82 -2.70 13.99
C THR A 162 4.46 -1.22 13.90
N ASN A 163 4.14 -0.72 12.71
CA ASN A 163 3.84 0.69 12.48
C ASN A 163 2.72 0.87 11.44
N MET A 164 1.62 1.48 11.88
CA MET A 164 0.43 1.81 11.08
C MET A 164 0.14 3.33 11.10
N ASN A 165 1.17 4.17 11.36
CA ASN A 165 0.98 5.61 11.37
C ASN A 165 0.35 6.07 10.05
N SER A 166 -0.72 6.87 10.15
CA SER A 166 -1.43 7.47 9.01
C SER A 166 -1.88 6.50 7.91
N MET A 167 -2.00 5.18 8.21
CA MET A 167 -2.24 4.15 7.17
C MET A 167 -3.46 4.46 6.30
N PHE A 168 -4.54 4.98 6.87
CA PHE A 168 -5.78 5.33 6.17
C PHE A 168 -6.13 6.83 6.30
N ALA A 169 -5.20 7.68 6.71
CA ALA A 169 -5.50 9.09 6.87
C ALA A 169 -6.07 9.68 5.56
N TYR A 170 -7.15 10.48 5.67
CA TYR A 170 -7.88 11.06 4.54
C TYR A 170 -8.52 10.05 3.55
N CYS A 171 -8.71 8.78 3.94
CA CYS A 171 -9.53 7.83 3.19
C CYS A 171 -11.02 8.11 3.45
N TYR A 172 -11.64 8.97 2.65
CA TYR A 172 -13.01 9.42 2.91
C TYR A 172 -14.08 8.37 2.70
N CYS A 173 -13.77 7.30 1.97
CA CYS A 173 -14.72 6.23 1.64
C CYS A 173 -14.53 4.94 2.47
N ILE A 174 -13.52 4.87 3.34
CA ILE A 174 -13.25 3.65 4.11
C ILE A 174 -14.29 3.41 5.20
N ASN A 175 -14.88 2.22 5.21
CA ASN A 175 -15.73 1.73 6.31
C ASN A 175 -15.67 0.19 6.42
N THR A 176 -14.48 -0.39 6.27
CA THR A 176 -14.24 -1.83 6.37
C THR A 176 -14.33 -2.35 7.81
N ASN A 177 -14.62 -3.63 7.97
CA ASN A 177 -14.59 -4.33 9.25
C ASN A 177 -13.17 -4.85 9.53
N LEU A 178 -12.57 -4.51 10.66
CA LEU A 178 -11.21 -4.86 11.04
C LEU A 178 -11.12 -5.83 12.22
N ASN A 179 -12.20 -6.56 12.52
CA ASN A 179 -12.30 -7.44 13.69
C ASN A 179 -11.25 -8.56 13.73
N ASN A 180 -10.81 -9.05 12.55
CA ASN A 180 -9.81 -10.13 12.48
C ASN A 180 -8.36 -9.64 12.63
N TRP A 181 -8.14 -8.34 12.68
CA TRP A 181 -6.79 -7.82 12.76
C TRP A 181 -6.16 -8.04 14.13
N ASN A 182 -5.06 -8.78 14.17
CA ASN A 182 -4.21 -8.87 15.36
C ASN A 182 -3.17 -7.74 15.32
N VAL A 183 -3.38 -6.72 16.14
CA VAL A 183 -2.55 -5.51 16.21
C VAL A 183 -1.57 -5.50 17.39
N ASN A 184 -1.37 -6.63 18.06
CA ASN A 184 -0.59 -6.73 19.31
C ASN A 184 0.87 -6.25 19.17
N ASN A 185 1.45 -6.27 17.96
CA ASN A 185 2.81 -5.82 17.73
C ASN A 185 2.91 -4.35 17.29
N VAL A 186 1.79 -3.67 17.11
CA VAL A 186 1.79 -2.28 16.63
C VAL A 186 2.15 -1.31 17.75
N ALA A 187 3.22 -0.54 17.53
CA ALA A 187 3.66 0.49 18.47
C ALA A 187 3.15 1.90 18.12
N ASN A 188 2.85 2.16 16.85
CA ASN A 188 2.42 3.47 16.38
C ASN A 188 1.18 3.38 15.50
N MET A 189 0.08 4.01 15.97
CA MET A 189 -1.20 4.16 15.29
C MET A 189 -1.60 5.66 15.16
N SER A 190 -0.65 6.59 15.34
CA SER A 190 -0.96 8.02 15.22
C SER A 190 -1.58 8.33 13.85
N ASN A 191 -2.64 9.13 13.83
CA ASN A 191 -3.34 9.53 12.61
C ASN A 191 -3.93 8.38 11.77
N MET A 192 -3.98 7.14 12.26
CA MET A 192 -4.31 5.97 11.42
C MET A 192 -5.61 6.15 10.62
N PHE A 193 -6.65 6.73 11.22
CA PHE A 193 -7.94 7.04 10.58
C PHE A 193 -8.23 8.55 10.55
N TYR A 194 -7.19 9.39 10.57
CA TYR A 194 -7.34 10.84 10.56
C TYR A 194 -8.23 11.29 9.40
N ARG A 195 -9.36 11.97 9.68
CA ARG A 195 -10.36 12.41 8.68
C ARG A 195 -11.03 11.30 7.86
N CYS A 196 -11.10 10.07 8.33
CA CYS A 196 -11.96 9.04 7.75
C CYS A 196 -13.42 9.32 8.15
N GLU A 197 -14.08 10.25 7.46
CA GLU A 197 -15.34 10.86 7.93
C GLU A 197 -16.49 9.88 8.10
N ILE A 198 -16.57 8.82 7.27
CA ILE A 198 -17.64 7.81 7.31
C ILE A 198 -17.27 6.55 8.10
N PHE A 199 -16.04 6.44 8.62
CA PHE A 199 -15.57 5.27 9.35
C PHE A 199 -16.30 5.14 10.71
N GLU A 200 -17.00 4.02 10.91
CA GLU A 200 -17.77 3.73 12.11
C GLU A 200 -16.95 3.07 13.22
N GLY A 201 -15.80 2.47 12.89
CA GLY A 201 -14.92 1.77 13.82
C GLY A 201 -15.27 0.29 14.03
N LYS A 202 -15.98 -0.36 13.10
CA LYS A 202 -16.36 -1.79 13.23
C LYS A 202 -15.16 -2.70 13.42
N GLY A 203 -15.19 -3.50 14.48
CA GLY A 203 -14.17 -4.51 14.79
C GLY A 203 -13.00 -4.00 15.64
N LEU A 204 -12.97 -2.71 16.00
CA LEU A 204 -11.91 -2.17 16.83
C LEU A 204 -12.08 -2.49 18.32
N GLU A 205 -13.30 -2.81 18.76
CA GLU A 205 -13.64 -3.11 20.16
C GLU A 205 -12.83 -4.25 20.76
N ASN A 206 -12.33 -5.17 19.92
CA ASN A 206 -11.58 -6.36 20.32
C ASN A 206 -10.06 -6.23 20.14
N TRP A 207 -9.57 -5.08 19.70
CA TRP A 207 -8.13 -4.90 19.50
C TRP A 207 -7.37 -4.86 20.83
N ASP A 208 -6.30 -5.66 20.93
CA ASP A 208 -5.31 -5.52 21.99
C ASP A 208 -4.29 -4.45 21.61
N VAL A 209 -4.43 -3.28 22.25
CA VAL A 209 -3.59 -2.09 22.01
C VAL A 209 -2.54 -1.87 23.12
N SER A 210 -2.29 -2.88 23.95
CA SER A 210 -1.40 -2.77 25.12
C SER A 210 0.05 -2.38 24.80
N ASN A 211 0.50 -2.65 23.58
CA ASN A 211 1.84 -2.27 23.11
C ASN A 211 1.89 -0.94 22.35
N VAL A 212 0.74 -0.30 22.12
CA VAL A 212 0.69 0.99 21.42
C VAL A 212 1.28 2.09 22.29
N LYS A 213 2.22 2.85 21.71
CA LYS A 213 2.88 4.00 22.34
C LYS A 213 2.34 5.34 21.82
N TYR A 214 1.95 5.36 20.55
CA TYR A 214 1.50 6.58 19.88
C TYR A 214 0.15 6.34 19.21
N ALA A 215 -0.89 7.10 19.63
CA ALA A 215 -2.25 7.06 19.09
C ALA A 215 -2.84 8.48 18.93
N ASN A 216 -1.96 9.50 18.83
CA ASN A 216 -2.38 10.89 18.67
C ASN A 216 -3.22 11.05 17.41
N PHE A 217 -4.34 11.78 17.52
CA PHE A 217 -5.22 12.09 16.39
C PHE A 217 -5.76 10.88 15.62
N MET A 218 -5.72 9.67 16.22
CA MET A 218 -6.05 8.42 15.51
C MET A 218 -7.41 8.47 14.82
N PHE A 219 -8.43 9.06 15.45
CA PHE A 219 -9.79 9.21 14.93
C PHE A 219 -10.19 10.67 14.72
N TYR A 220 -9.23 11.59 14.64
CA TYR A 220 -9.52 13.01 14.47
C TYR A 220 -10.43 13.25 13.26
N LYS A 221 -11.58 13.93 13.47
CA LYS A 221 -12.61 14.19 12.45
C LYS A 221 -13.23 12.93 11.80
N CYS A 222 -13.21 11.78 12.45
CA CYS A 222 -14.05 10.64 12.07
C CYS A 222 -15.48 10.93 12.51
N LYS A 223 -16.26 11.61 11.67
CA LYS A 223 -17.58 12.13 12.05
C LYS A 223 -18.58 11.03 12.45
N ASN A 224 -18.52 9.87 11.78
CA ASN A 224 -19.42 8.74 12.02
C ASN A 224 -18.90 7.74 13.07
N PHE A 225 -17.68 7.94 13.58
CA PHE A 225 -17.09 7.03 14.55
C PHE A 225 -17.94 6.95 15.83
N ASN A 226 -18.33 5.75 16.22
CA ASN A 226 -19.12 5.49 17.43
C ASN A 226 -18.85 4.09 18.02
N CYS A 227 -17.66 3.54 17.83
CA CYS A 227 -17.24 2.27 18.41
C CYS A 227 -16.97 2.42 19.91
N ASP A 228 -17.40 1.43 20.70
CA ASP A 228 -17.09 1.37 22.12
C ASP A 228 -15.68 0.80 22.33
N LEU A 229 -14.77 1.65 22.76
CA LEU A 229 -13.38 1.29 23.04
C LEU A 229 -13.09 1.20 24.56
N SER A 230 -14.11 1.02 25.39
CA SER A 230 -13.97 0.97 26.86
C SER A 230 -13.05 -0.17 27.32
N ASN A 231 -12.94 -1.24 26.53
CA ASN A 231 -12.10 -2.41 26.81
C ASN A 231 -10.63 -2.25 26.38
N TRP A 232 -10.29 -1.17 25.69
CA TRP A 232 -8.90 -0.96 25.28
C TRP A 232 -7.99 -0.79 26.49
N ASN A 233 -6.96 -1.64 26.58
CA ASN A 233 -5.94 -1.56 27.60
C ASN A 233 -4.87 -0.53 27.22
N ILE A 234 -5.18 0.76 27.40
CA ILE A 234 -4.26 1.86 27.11
C ILE A 234 -3.21 1.99 28.23
N ASN A 235 -1.96 1.90 27.88
CA ASN A 235 -0.85 2.11 28.81
C ASN A 235 -0.75 3.61 29.21
N ASN A 236 -0.36 3.89 30.45
CA ASN A 236 -0.16 5.27 30.91
C ASN A 236 0.88 6.09 30.14
N THR A 237 1.74 5.44 29.40
CA THR A 237 2.75 6.07 28.52
C THR A 237 2.27 6.27 27.10
N THR A 238 1.08 5.79 26.73
CA THR A 238 0.50 5.96 25.40
C THR A 238 0.04 7.40 25.22
N THR A 239 0.48 8.04 24.13
CA THR A 239 0.02 9.38 23.79
C THR A 239 -1.29 9.30 22.99
N THR A 240 -2.31 10.06 23.41
CA THR A 240 -3.67 10.04 22.82
C THR A 240 -4.20 11.43 22.50
N ASP A 241 -3.31 12.42 22.33
CA ASP A 241 -3.70 13.83 22.11
C ASP A 241 -4.64 13.94 20.90
N GLY A 242 -5.77 14.61 21.10
CA GLY A 242 -6.75 14.89 20.05
C GLY A 242 -7.37 13.63 19.39
N MET A 243 -7.22 12.45 19.99
CA MET A 243 -7.62 11.17 19.40
C MET A 243 -9.06 11.16 18.90
N PHE A 244 -10.01 11.71 19.68
CA PHE A 244 -11.43 11.78 19.34
C PHE A 244 -11.91 13.19 19.03
N ALA A 245 -11.01 14.13 18.76
CA ALA A 245 -11.42 15.49 18.44
C ALA A 245 -12.27 15.51 17.15
N TYR A 246 -13.43 16.18 17.23
CA TYR A 246 -14.41 16.27 16.14
C TYR A 246 -15.06 14.93 15.71
N CYS A 247 -15.06 13.90 16.55
CA CYS A 247 -15.88 12.68 16.36
C CYS A 247 -17.32 12.98 16.81
N THR A 248 -18.12 13.58 15.94
CA THR A 248 -19.43 14.12 16.29
C THR A 248 -20.50 13.07 16.62
N SER A 249 -20.34 11.83 16.14
CA SER A 249 -21.24 10.70 16.45
C SER A 249 -20.83 9.92 17.69
N LEU A 250 -19.66 10.15 18.27
CA LEU A 250 -19.18 9.43 19.45
C LEU A 250 -19.97 9.88 20.68
N LYS A 251 -20.83 8.97 21.18
CA LYS A 251 -21.73 9.26 22.32
C LYS A 251 -21.00 9.36 23.64
N ASN A 252 -20.06 8.44 23.88
CA ASN A 252 -19.31 8.36 25.13
C ASN A 252 -17.84 8.14 24.83
N LYS A 253 -16.97 8.99 25.37
CA LYS A 253 -15.53 8.75 25.35
C LYS A 253 -15.19 7.68 26.40
N PRO A 254 -14.25 6.76 26.10
CA PRO A 254 -13.80 5.76 27.08
C PRO A 254 -13.23 6.42 28.35
N SER A 255 -13.42 5.77 29.50
CA SER A 255 -12.96 6.30 30.81
C SER A 255 -11.44 6.47 30.93
N TRP A 256 -10.69 5.73 30.14
CA TRP A 256 -9.22 5.85 30.08
C TRP A 256 -8.75 7.08 29.28
N TYR A 257 -9.58 7.68 28.42
CA TYR A 257 -9.21 8.85 27.62
C TYR A 257 -9.21 10.12 28.47
N LYS A 258 -8.11 10.86 28.43
CA LYS A 258 -7.96 12.17 29.08
C LYS A 258 -7.80 13.23 27.99
N GLU A 259 -8.62 14.28 28.07
CA GLU A 259 -8.51 15.45 27.16
C GLU A 259 -7.31 16.30 27.49
#